data_db6549ce97dbfa21826ad3d863a80886
#
_entry.id   db6549ce97dbfa21826ad3d863a80886
#
_cell.length_a   1.000
_cell.length_b   1.000
_cell.length_c   1.000
_cell.angle_alpha   90.00
_cell.angle_beta   90.00
_cell.angle_gamma   90.00
#
_symmetry.space_group_name_H-M   'P 1'
#
loop_
_entity.id
_entity.type
_entity.pdbx_description
1 polymer ?
#
loop_
_entity_poly.entity_id
_entity_poly.type
_entity_poly.pdbx_seq_one_letter_code
_entity_poly.pdbx_strand_id
1 'polypeptide(L)'
;MKAKYIILSLIASLAVLTGCQKDQPHYLDEVMVSSSYVGLPLAGGSQTISVNANNARSISEMPEWLTISPASGSAGETTVTFTVESTSVDREATLLLTCADATQRINVTQGVVKPTEATCKEVIAGPDSKTYIATGVCTSIANTTYGNWYLEDETGQIYIYGTVNAAGSYAWSSFGIDVGDIVTVQGPKTTYNGTVELVDVKVIKVVKSLVKIEEGETVNNAADGGKAVVKLSSKGGNVSVSVPEKAKSWLSLDGISTEKDKKGNEITVVTFAVAKNEKGPRMTEVPFSVSSGSQTSTVSATISQDGVIGTKDNPFTTEQVIEFAKEVGGDSPMNIYVEGIISKIEKNGTFSAQYGNATFWISSDGNYNNDKSKDFEAYRVLYLNNKKWVEGNDQIAVGDKVILCGKTTMYKTTAETVSGKAWIYSHNGKTK
;
A
#
# COMPACT_ATOMS: atom_id res chain seq x y z
N MET A 1 -49.45 23.94 13.49
CA MET A 1 -48.07 24.17 13.95
C MET A 1 -47.10 22.99 13.77
N LYS A 2 -47.51 21.82 13.22
CA LYS A 2 -46.61 20.65 13.04
C LYS A 2 -45.96 20.53 11.65
N ALA A 3 -46.46 21.19 10.64
CA ALA A 3 -45.91 21.10 9.26
C ALA A 3 -44.71 22.02 8.96
N LYS A 4 -44.52 23.10 9.71
CA LYS A 4 -43.39 24.01 9.52
C LYS A 4 -42.03 23.50 10.02
N TYR A 5 -42.08 22.58 11.01
CA TYR A 5 -40.81 22.02 11.58
C TYR A 5 -40.26 20.84 10.76
N ILE A 6 -41.11 20.14 9.97
CA ILE A 6 -40.68 19.04 9.12
C ILE A 6 -39.94 19.58 7.88
N ILE A 7 -40.35 20.74 7.35
CA ILE A 7 -39.68 21.38 6.20
C ILE A 7 -38.33 21.96 6.61
N LEU A 8 -38.18 22.46 7.84
CA LEU A 8 -36.91 23.01 8.34
C LEU A 8 -35.87 21.89 8.64
N SER A 9 -36.31 20.72 9.07
CA SER A 9 -35.43 19.58 9.30
C SER A 9 -34.94 18.94 7.99
N LEU A 10 -35.74 18.99 6.91
CA LEU A 10 -35.33 18.47 5.60
C LEU A 10 -34.31 19.40 4.90
N ILE A 11 -34.42 20.72 5.12
CA ILE A 11 -33.46 21.70 4.57
C ILE A 11 -32.14 21.67 5.33
N ALA A 12 -32.15 21.41 6.64
CA ALA A 12 -30.94 21.27 7.44
C ALA A 12 -30.15 19.97 7.12
N SER A 13 -30.84 18.88 6.74
CA SER A 13 -30.17 17.64 6.32
C SER A 13 -29.58 17.71 4.90
N LEU A 14 -30.10 18.61 4.03
CA LEU A 14 -29.52 18.79 2.69
C LEU A 14 -28.28 19.70 2.68
N ALA A 15 -28.11 20.56 3.70
CA ALA A 15 -26.94 21.46 3.79
C ALA A 15 -25.68 20.78 4.34
N VAL A 16 -25.77 19.55 4.90
CA VAL A 16 -24.63 18.82 5.43
C VAL A 16 -23.95 17.92 4.37
N LEU A 17 -24.58 17.76 3.18
CA LEU A 17 -24.02 16.94 2.10
C LEU A 17 -23.14 17.70 1.10
N THR A 18 -22.92 19.01 1.29
CA THR A 18 -22.03 19.80 0.42
C THR A 18 -20.66 20.08 1.02
N GLY A 19 -20.29 19.43 2.11
CA GLY A 19 -19.01 19.64 2.77
C GLY A 19 -18.07 18.46 2.65
N CYS A 20 -17.22 18.49 1.66
CA CYS A 20 -15.92 17.85 1.42
C CYS A 20 -15.85 17.21 0.04
N GLN A 21 -15.96 17.99 -1.02
CA GLN A 21 -15.13 17.67 -2.17
C GLN A 21 -13.69 17.97 -1.74
N LYS A 22 -12.95 16.92 -1.38
CA LYS A 22 -11.48 17.02 -1.42
C LYS A 22 -11.14 17.34 -2.87
N ASP A 23 -10.51 18.49 -3.12
CA ASP A 23 -9.82 18.73 -4.38
C ASP A 23 -8.87 17.54 -4.61
N GLN A 24 -9.26 16.64 -5.49
CA GLN A 24 -8.37 15.61 -5.97
C GLN A 24 -7.27 16.33 -6.75
N PRO A 25 -6.00 16.05 -6.49
CA PRO A 25 -4.94 16.63 -7.29
C PRO A 25 -5.18 16.20 -8.75
N HIS A 26 -5.36 17.18 -9.63
CA HIS A 26 -5.44 16.93 -11.06
C HIS A 26 -4.05 16.52 -11.54
N TYR A 27 -3.86 15.22 -11.73
CA TYR A 27 -2.69 14.72 -12.46
C TYR A 27 -2.88 15.03 -13.94
N LEU A 28 -1.82 15.52 -14.60
CA LEU A 28 -1.80 15.68 -16.05
C LEU A 28 -1.97 14.28 -16.68
N ASP A 29 -2.80 14.21 -17.73
CA ASP A 29 -3.05 13.00 -18.49
C ASP A 29 -3.74 11.85 -17.70
N GLU A 30 -4.66 12.21 -16.81
CA GLU A 30 -5.43 11.25 -16.03
C GLU A 30 -6.80 11.01 -16.63
N VAL A 31 -7.19 9.74 -16.68
CA VAL A 31 -8.53 9.30 -17.02
C VAL A 31 -9.01 8.30 -15.97
N MET A 32 -10.23 8.51 -15.47
CA MET A 32 -10.88 7.65 -14.48
C MET A 32 -12.21 7.15 -15.03
N VAL A 33 -12.53 5.89 -14.73
CA VAL A 33 -13.81 5.29 -15.09
C VAL A 33 -14.52 4.80 -13.82
N SER A 34 -15.85 4.90 -13.79
CA SER A 34 -16.65 4.36 -12.67
C SER A 34 -16.63 2.83 -12.66
N SER A 35 -16.39 2.20 -13.81
CA SER A 35 -16.16 0.77 -13.97
C SER A 35 -15.32 0.52 -15.21
N SER A 36 -14.32 -0.31 -15.09
CA SER A 36 -13.56 -0.83 -16.22
C SER A 36 -14.14 -2.13 -16.79
N TYR A 37 -15.27 -2.57 -16.26
CA TYR A 37 -16.03 -3.75 -16.70
C TYR A 37 -17.46 -3.38 -17.06
N VAL A 38 -17.90 -3.83 -18.24
CA VAL A 38 -19.28 -3.66 -18.74
C VAL A 38 -19.83 -5.03 -19.12
N GLY A 39 -20.74 -5.56 -18.32
CA GLY A 39 -21.42 -6.83 -18.59
C GLY A 39 -22.78 -6.59 -19.19
N LEU A 40 -23.04 -7.18 -20.36
CA LEU A 40 -24.30 -7.08 -21.10
C LEU A 40 -24.94 -8.46 -21.27
N PRO A 41 -26.28 -8.56 -21.21
CA PRO A 41 -26.96 -9.85 -21.36
C PRO A 41 -26.95 -10.34 -22.81
N LEU A 42 -27.08 -11.66 -23.01
CA LEU A 42 -27.24 -12.26 -24.34
C LEU A 42 -28.44 -11.71 -25.11
N ALA A 43 -29.50 -11.31 -24.39
CA ALA A 43 -30.70 -10.72 -24.99
C ALA A 43 -30.48 -9.33 -25.62
N GLY A 44 -29.28 -8.77 -25.47
CA GLY A 44 -28.99 -7.39 -25.87
C GLY A 44 -29.38 -6.38 -24.81
N GLY A 45 -29.04 -5.12 -25.06
CA GLY A 45 -29.34 -4.03 -24.12
C GLY A 45 -28.21 -3.02 -24.04
N SER A 46 -28.29 -2.12 -23.05
CA SER A 46 -27.32 -1.06 -22.84
C SER A 46 -26.89 -0.96 -21.40
N GLN A 47 -25.64 -0.58 -21.17
CA GLN A 47 -25.10 -0.24 -19.86
C GLN A 47 -24.25 1.02 -19.97
N THR A 48 -24.17 1.79 -18.88
CA THR A 48 -23.42 3.06 -18.83
C THR A 48 -22.32 3.02 -17.79
N ILE A 49 -21.23 3.74 -18.07
CA ILE A 49 -20.21 4.09 -17.10
C ILE A 49 -19.98 5.60 -17.12
N SER A 50 -19.50 6.18 -16.01
CA SER A 50 -18.96 7.53 -15.99
C SER A 50 -17.48 7.49 -16.35
N VAL A 51 -17.07 8.40 -17.20
CA VAL A 51 -15.67 8.66 -17.55
C VAL A 51 -15.33 10.09 -17.18
N ASN A 52 -14.32 10.28 -16.34
CA ASN A 52 -13.79 11.60 -16.00
C ASN A 52 -12.36 11.69 -16.56
N ALA A 53 -12.10 12.69 -17.39
CA ALA A 53 -10.81 12.88 -18.06
C ALA A 53 -10.38 14.35 -17.96
N ASN A 54 -9.08 14.59 -17.76
CA ASN A 54 -8.53 15.95 -17.70
C ASN A 54 -8.10 16.49 -19.07
N ASN A 55 -8.15 15.65 -20.12
CA ASN A 55 -7.87 15.99 -21.53
C ASN A 55 -8.91 15.39 -22.48
N ALA A 56 -8.77 15.66 -23.75
CA ALA A 56 -9.54 14.99 -24.79
C ALA A 56 -9.30 13.49 -24.73
N ARG A 57 -10.37 12.71 -24.85
CA ARG A 57 -10.36 11.26 -24.75
C ARG A 57 -10.97 10.56 -25.95
N SER A 58 -10.54 9.32 -26.20
CA SER A 58 -11.13 8.46 -27.22
C SER A 58 -11.11 7.01 -26.79
N ILE A 59 -12.12 6.24 -27.21
CA ILE A 59 -12.18 4.79 -27.03
C ILE A 59 -11.90 4.16 -28.39
N SER A 60 -10.97 3.22 -28.43
CA SER A 60 -10.55 2.47 -29.61
C SER A 60 -10.67 0.96 -29.40
N GLU A 61 -10.29 0.17 -30.39
CA GLU A 61 -10.38 -1.29 -30.40
C GLU A 61 -11.82 -1.82 -30.28
N MET A 62 -12.78 -1.07 -30.79
CA MET A 62 -14.21 -1.43 -30.77
C MET A 62 -14.52 -2.53 -31.78
N PRO A 63 -15.08 -3.68 -31.33
CA PRO A 63 -15.54 -4.71 -32.24
C PRO A 63 -16.87 -4.30 -32.94
N GLU A 64 -17.14 -4.86 -34.10
CA GLU A 64 -18.35 -4.54 -34.88
C GLU A 64 -19.68 -4.78 -34.16
N TRP A 65 -19.69 -5.67 -33.18
CA TRP A 65 -20.90 -6.04 -32.42
C TRP A 65 -21.23 -5.10 -31.28
N LEU A 66 -20.38 -4.10 -30.98
CA LEU A 66 -20.51 -3.20 -29.85
C LEU A 66 -20.64 -1.74 -30.32
N THR A 67 -21.68 -1.07 -29.91
CA THR A 67 -21.87 0.36 -30.14
C THR A 67 -21.56 1.14 -28.88
N ILE A 68 -20.74 2.19 -28.98
CA ILE A 68 -20.33 3.04 -27.85
C ILE A 68 -20.68 4.49 -28.17
N SER A 69 -21.36 5.17 -27.25
CA SER A 69 -21.74 6.57 -27.42
C SER A 69 -21.69 7.36 -26.10
N PRO A 70 -20.93 8.49 -26.05
CA PRO A 70 -19.96 8.95 -27.07
C PRO A 70 -18.63 8.21 -26.97
N ALA A 71 -18.06 7.77 -28.09
CA ALA A 71 -16.77 7.09 -28.15
C ALA A 71 -15.58 8.06 -27.97
N SER A 72 -15.80 9.36 -28.05
CA SER A 72 -14.79 10.40 -27.82
C SER A 72 -15.41 11.59 -27.14
N GLY A 73 -14.57 12.44 -26.52
CA GLY A 73 -15.04 13.66 -25.84
C GLY A 73 -13.89 14.56 -25.39
N SER A 74 -14.24 15.77 -24.94
CA SER A 74 -13.31 16.71 -24.31
C SER A 74 -13.09 16.36 -22.83
N ALA A 75 -12.21 17.10 -22.17
CA ALA A 75 -12.02 17.05 -20.72
C ALA A 75 -13.36 17.23 -19.97
N GLY A 76 -13.46 16.59 -18.80
CA GLY A 76 -14.62 16.61 -17.93
C GLY A 76 -15.25 15.23 -17.72
N GLU A 77 -16.32 15.22 -16.94
CA GLU A 77 -17.10 14.02 -16.67
C GLU A 77 -18.15 13.79 -17.78
N THR A 78 -18.25 12.55 -18.25
CA THR A 78 -19.19 12.17 -19.31
C THR A 78 -19.70 10.76 -19.03
N THR A 79 -21.00 10.55 -19.22
CA THR A 79 -21.59 9.21 -19.26
C THR A 79 -21.39 8.59 -20.64
N VAL A 80 -20.82 7.40 -20.68
CA VAL A 80 -20.59 6.61 -21.89
C VAL A 80 -21.53 5.40 -21.85
N THR A 81 -22.29 5.20 -22.93
CA THR A 81 -23.24 4.12 -23.10
C THR A 81 -22.67 3.04 -24.02
N PHE A 82 -22.72 1.80 -23.58
CA PHE A 82 -22.36 0.60 -24.32
C PHE A 82 -23.64 -0.12 -24.69
N THR A 83 -23.84 -0.41 -25.96
CA THR A 83 -25.07 -1.05 -26.48
C THR A 83 -24.69 -2.24 -27.35
N VAL A 84 -25.41 -3.35 -27.17
CA VAL A 84 -25.28 -4.58 -27.95
C VAL A 84 -26.63 -5.11 -28.38
N GLU A 85 -26.66 -5.75 -29.53
CA GLU A 85 -27.82 -6.52 -30.00
C GLU A 85 -27.84 -7.92 -29.38
N SER A 86 -28.97 -8.60 -29.44
CA SER A 86 -29.11 -9.98 -28.96
C SER A 86 -28.17 -10.94 -29.73
N THR A 87 -27.65 -11.92 -28.99
CA THR A 87 -26.81 -12.99 -29.55
C THR A 87 -27.04 -14.28 -28.78
N SER A 88 -26.72 -15.42 -29.40
CA SER A 88 -26.74 -16.74 -28.74
C SER A 88 -25.35 -17.19 -28.28
N VAL A 89 -24.31 -16.37 -28.49
CA VAL A 89 -22.92 -16.73 -28.23
C VAL A 89 -22.30 -15.72 -27.26
N ASP A 90 -21.63 -16.23 -26.22
CA ASP A 90 -20.82 -15.40 -25.34
C ASP A 90 -19.67 -14.76 -26.10
N ARG A 91 -19.43 -13.48 -25.88
CA ARG A 91 -18.35 -12.73 -26.52
C ARG A 91 -17.79 -11.65 -25.61
N GLU A 92 -16.52 -11.33 -25.80
CA GLU A 92 -15.81 -10.32 -25.03
C GLU A 92 -14.96 -9.44 -25.94
N ALA A 93 -14.67 -8.22 -25.46
CA ALA A 93 -13.71 -7.32 -26.07
C ALA A 93 -13.03 -6.49 -25.02
N THR A 94 -11.75 -6.20 -25.22
CA THR A 94 -11.00 -5.24 -24.41
C THR A 94 -10.81 -3.98 -25.24
N LEU A 95 -11.36 -2.87 -24.74
CA LEU A 95 -11.28 -1.56 -25.37
C LEU A 95 -10.15 -0.76 -24.76
N LEU A 96 -9.61 0.19 -25.51
CA LEU A 96 -8.60 1.11 -25.03
C LEU A 96 -9.19 2.53 -24.95
N LEU A 97 -9.34 3.05 -23.74
CA LEU A 97 -9.67 4.44 -23.48
C LEU A 97 -8.37 5.23 -23.32
N THR A 98 -8.12 6.18 -24.19
CA THR A 98 -6.91 7.01 -24.22
C THR A 98 -7.24 8.45 -23.88
N CYS A 99 -6.42 9.08 -23.03
CA CYS A 99 -6.48 10.48 -22.62
C CYS A 99 -5.04 11.00 -22.57
N ALA A 100 -4.63 11.75 -23.61
CA ALA A 100 -3.23 12.12 -23.84
C ALA A 100 -2.31 10.88 -23.76
N ASP A 101 -1.36 10.83 -22.80
CA ASP A 101 -0.45 9.70 -22.63
C ASP A 101 -0.99 8.62 -21.69
N ALA A 102 -2.11 8.89 -20.99
CA ALA A 102 -2.75 7.91 -20.11
C ALA A 102 -3.66 6.97 -20.88
N THR A 103 -3.64 5.68 -20.52
CA THR A 103 -4.51 4.67 -21.10
C THR A 103 -5.21 3.86 -20.02
N GLN A 104 -6.51 3.61 -20.22
CA GLN A 104 -7.33 2.75 -19.39
C GLN A 104 -7.99 1.68 -20.25
N ARG A 105 -7.89 0.43 -19.85
CA ARG A 105 -8.62 -0.66 -20.51
C ARG A 105 -10.02 -0.78 -19.95
N ILE A 106 -10.99 -1.03 -20.83
CA ILE A 106 -12.38 -1.34 -20.48
C ILE A 106 -12.72 -2.69 -21.10
N ASN A 107 -13.09 -3.64 -20.27
CA ASN A 107 -13.52 -4.96 -20.72
C ASN A 107 -15.03 -5.02 -20.87
N VAL A 108 -15.51 -5.40 -22.03
CA VAL A 108 -16.93 -5.55 -22.33
C VAL A 108 -17.23 -7.01 -22.61
N THR A 109 -18.18 -7.56 -21.90
CA THR A 109 -18.66 -8.92 -22.11
C THR A 109 -20.14 -8.91 -22.47
N GLN A 110 -20.53 -9.83 -23.34
CA GLN A 110 -21.94 -10.14 -23.54
C GLN A 110 -22.16 -11.64 -23.33
N GLY A 111 -23.01 -11.96 -22.32
CA GLY A 111 -23.24 -13.33 -21.88
C GLY A 111 -22.62 -13.67 -20.55
N VAL A 112 -22.25 -14.93 -20.32
CA VAL A 112 -21.66 -15.40 -19.08
C VAL A 112 -20.15 -15.19 -19.08
N VAL A 113 -19.69 -14.36 -18.14
CA VAL A 113 -18.25 -14.20 -17.89
C VAL A 113 -17.73 -15.50 -17.28
N LYS A 114 -16.79 -16.17 -17.97
CA LYS A 114 -16.08 -17.30 -17.40
C LYS A 114 -14.84 -16.79 -16.66
N PRO A 115 -14.81 -16.90 -15.33
CA PRO A 115 -13.62 -16.52 -14.56
C PRO A 115 -12.42 -17.37 -14.97
N THR A 116 -11.23 -16.79 -14.97
CA THR A 116 -9.98 -17.48 -15.26
C THR A 116 -9.24 -17.75 -13.94
N GLU A 117 -8.90 -19.00 -13.67
CA GLU A 117 -7.96 -19.31 -12.59
C GLU A 117 -6.59 -18.73 -12.92
N ALA A 118 -6.00 -18.01 -11.96
CA ALA A 118 -4.74 -17.32 -12.15
C ALA A 118 -3.98 -17.16 -10.84
N THR A 119 -2.66 -17.18 -10.94
CA THR A 119 -1.74 -16.77 -9.88
C THR A 119 -1.73 -15.24 -9.72
N CYS A 120 -1.23 -14.74 -8.60
CA CYS A 120 -1.08 -13.29 -8.38
C CYS A 120 -0.30 -12.61 -9.50
N LYS A 121 0.79 -13.22 -9.96
CA LYS A 121 1.61 -12.73 -11.07
C LYS A 121 0.82 -12.65 -12.38
N GLU A 122 0.00 -13.64 -12.68
CA GLU A 122 -0.83 -13.68 -13.89
C GLU A 122 -1.97 -12.65 -13.80
N VAL A 123 -2.56 -12.45 -12.62
CA VAL A 123 -3.51 -11.35 -12.39
C VAL A 123 -2.83 -10.02 -12.63
N ILE A 124 -1.64 -9.78 -12.06
CA ILE A 124 -0.89 -8.52 -12.22
C ILE A 124 -0.60 -8.24 -13.70
N ALA A 125 -0.14 -9.24 -14.44
CA ALA A 125 0.21 -9.10 -15.85
C ALA A 125 -1.00 -9.08 -16.80
N GLY A 126 -2.14 -9.58 -16.35
CA GLY A 126 -3.34 -9.73 -17.18
C GLY A 126 -4.10 -8.42 -17.40
N PRO A 127 -5.07 -8.42 -18.32
CA PRO A 127 -5.87 -7.24 -18.61
C PRO A 127 -6.79 -6.86 -17.46
N ASP A 128 -7.00 -5.54 -17.28
CA ASP A 128 -8.02 -5.01 -16.38
C ASP A 128 -9.42 -5.44 -16.86
N SER A 129 -10.35 -5.50 -15.92
CA SER A 129 -11.76 -5.87 -16.10
C SER A 129 -12.05 -7.34 -16.36
N LYS A 130 -11.04 -8.13 -16.64
CA LYS A 130 -11.17 -9.58 -16.69
C LYS A 130 -11.45 -10.11 -15.28
N THR A 131 -12.36 -11.07 -15.17
CA THR A 131 -12.66 -11.75 -13.90
C THR A 131 -11.71 -12.90 -13.68
N TYR A 132 -11.06 -12.90 -12.53
CA TYR A 132 -10.11 -13.94 -12.12
C TYR A 132 -10.62 -14.72 -10.91
N ILE A 133 -10.20 -15.97 -10.83
CA ILE A 133 -10.23 -16.76 -9.58
C ILE A 133 -8.78 -16.83 -9.12
N ALA A 134 -8.52 -16.28 -7.94
CA ALA A 134 -7.20 -16.31 -7.32
C ALA A 134 -7.28 -17.01 -5.96
N THR A 135 -6.25 -17.79 -5.64
CA THR A 135 -6.10 -18.47 -4.35
C THR A 135 -4.78 -18.07 -3.74
N GLY A 136 -4.81 -17.63 -2.50
CA GLY A 136 -3.61 -17.23 -1.75
C GLY A 136 -3.88 -17.07 -0.27
N VAL A 137 -2.86 -16.69 0.46
CA VAL A 137 -2.92 -16.44 1.90
C VAL A 137 -3.39 -15.00 2.15
N CYS A 138 -4.31 -14.80 3.08
CA CYS A 138 -4.61 -13.48 3.62
C CYS A 138 -3.44 -13.03 4.50
N THR A 139 -2.59 -12.12 4.00
CA THR A 139 -1.39 -11.69 4.72
C THR A 139 -1.63 -10.50 5.64
N SER A 140 -2.58 -9.64 5.31
CA SER A 140 -3.00 -8.53 6.18
C SER A 140 -4.40 -8.04 5.83
N ILE A 141 -5.09 -7.47 6.82
CA ILE A 141 -6.44 -6.92 6.69
C ILE A 141 -6.36 -5.40 6.84
N ALA A 142 -6.66 -4.68 5.75
CA ALA A 142 -6.55 -3.22 5.70
C ALA A 142 -7.83 -2.50 6.19
N ASN A 143 -9.01 -3.08 5.89
CA ASN A 143 -10.29 -2.46 6.26
C ASN A 143 -11.39 -3.52 6.38
N THR A 144 -11.99 -3.62 7.56
CA THR A 144 -13.08 -4.58 7.86
C THR A 144 -14.47 -4.07 7.50
N THR A 145 -14.64 -2.78 7.20
CA THR A 145 -15.95 -2.24 6.79
C THR A 145 -16.32 -2.71 5.37
N TYR A 146 -15.36 -2.66 4.47
CA TYR A 146 -15.53 -3.06 3.08
C TYR A 146 -14.90 -4.42 2.76
N GLY A 147 -14.14 -4.99 3.68
CA GLY A 147 -13.40 -6.22 3.47
C GLY A 147 -12.24 -6.03 2.49
N ASN A 148 -11.35 -5.07 2.79
CA ASN A 148 -10.13 -4.84 2.02
C ASN A 148 -8.95 -5.53 2.71
N TRP A 149 -8.18 -6.29 1.94
CA TRP A 149 -7.08 -7.11 2.47
C TRP A 149 -6.07 -7.47 1.37
N TYR A 150 -4.97 -8.09 1.75
CA TYR A 150 -3.94 -8.54 0.81
C TYR A 150 -3.98 -10.06 0.67
N LEU A 151 -4.01 -10.52 -0.59
CA LEU A 151 -3.92 -11.93 -0.99
C LEU A 151 -2.56 -12.18 -1.62
N GLU A 152 -1.83 -13.16 -1.12
CA GLU A 152 -0.48 -13.49 -1.55
C GLU A 152 -0.35 -14.98 -1.86
N ASP A 153 0.30 -15.29 -2.98
CA ASP A 153 0.74 -16.63 -3.36
C ASP A 153 2.26 -16.64 -3.61
N GLU A 154 2.81 -17.78 -4.04
CA GLU A 154 4.24 -17.94 -4.32
C GLU A 154 4.76 -16.98 -5.42
N THR A 155 3.88 -16.38 -6.20
CA THR A 155 4.21 -15.58 -7.37
C THR A 155 4.12 -14.07 -7.14
N GLY A 156 3.43 -13.64 -6.08
CA GLY A 156 3.27 -12.23 -5.74
C GLY A 156 2.09 -11.96 -4.81
N GLN A 157 1.80 -10.67 -4.63
CA GLN A 157 0.73 -10.17 -3.78
C GLN A 157 -0.19 -9.24 -4.58
N ILE A 158 -1.50 -9.35 -4.35
CA ILE A 158 -2.52 -8.46 -4.91
C ILE A 158 -3.39 -7.88 -3.79
N TYR A 159 -3.88 -6.67 -4.02
CA TYR A 159 -4.81 -6.02 -3.12
C TYR A 159 -6.24 -6.43 -3.45
N ILE A 160 -7.00 -6.79 -2.44
CA ILE A 160 -8.44 -7.04 -2.56
C ILE A 160 -9.16 -5.78 -2.08
N TYR A 161 -9.85 -5.12 -3.00
CA TYR A 161 -10.62 -3.92 -2.74
C TYR A 161 -12.12 -4.24 -2.70
N GLY A 162 -12.62 -4.55 -1.52
CA GLY A 162 -14.00 -4.97 -1.29
C GLY A 162 -14.20 -6.49 -1.36
N THR A 163 -14.90 -7.00 -0.36
CA THR A 163 -15.33 -8.41 -0.30
C THR A 163 -16.83 -8.44 -0.07
N VAL A 164 -17.57 -9.01 -1.04
CA VAL A 164 -19.02 -8.96 -1.06
C VAL A 164 -19.64 -10.36 -0.96
N ASN A 165 -20.82 -10.43 -0.37
CA ASN A 165 -21.64 -11.64 -0.33
C ASN A 165 -22.34 -11.88 -1.68
N ALA A 166 -23.15 -12.95 -1.76
CA ALA A 166 -23.87 -13.28 -2.98
C ALA A 166 -24.85 -12.19 -3.46
N ALA A 167 -25.33 -11.34 -2.53
CA ALA A 167 -26.20 -10.20 -2.83
C ALA A 167 -25.44 -8.92 -3.23
N GLY A 168 -24.10 -8.96 -3.28
CA GLY A 168 -23.27 -7.80 -3.62
C GLY A 168 -23.07 -6.80 -2.45
N SER A 169 -23.35 -7.22 -1.21
CA SER A 169 -23.22 -6.37 -0.03
C SER A 169 -21.92 -6.69 0.73
N TYR A 170 -21.27 -5.67 1.26
CA TYR A 170 -20.12 -5.83 2.13
C TYR A 170 -20.54 -6.48 3.45
N ALA A 171 -19.98 -7.64 3.75
CA ALA A 171 -20.36 -8.45 4.91
C ALA A 171 -19.13 -9.17 5.51
N TRP A 172 -18.02 -8.44 5.69
CA TRP A 172 -16.72 -8.99 6.08
C TRP A 172 -16.78 -9.99 7.24
N SER A 173 -17.47 -9.63 8.32
CA SER A 173 -17.56 -10.49 9.51
C SER A 173 -18.21 -11.85 9.25
N SER A 174 -19.03 -11.97 8.20
CA SER A 174 -19.71 -13.23 7.85
C SER A 174 -18.78 -14.24 7.16
N PHE A 175 -17.66 -13.80 6.60
CA PHE A 175 -16.71 -14.70 5.92
C PHE A 175 -15.76 -15.37 6.89
N GLY A 176 -15.55 -14.76 8.06
CA GLY A 176 -14.66 -15.30 9.09
C GLY A 176 -13.20 -15.44 8.61
N ILE A 177 -12.75 -14.58 7.70
CA ILE A 177 -11.38 -14.59 7.20
C ILE A 177 -10.47 -13.93 8.23
N ASP A 178 -9.37 -14.59 8.56
CA ASP A 178 -8.30 -14.11 9.43
C ASP A 178 -6.97 -14.11 8.67
N VAL A 179 -6.00 -13.37 9.18
CA VAL A 179 -4.62 -13.42 8.68
C VAL A 179 -4.07 -14.85 8.80
N GLY A 180 -3.43 -15.30 7.73
CA GLY A 180 -2.92 -16.67 7.60
C GLY A 180 -3.89 -17.66 6.96
N ASP A 181 -5.17 -17.34 6.79
CA ASP A 181 -6.13 -18.20 6.09
C ASP A 181 -5.81 -18.27 4.60
N ILE A 182 -5.99 -19.44 3.99
CA ILE A 182 -5.93 -19.59 2.53
C ILE A 182 -7.32 -19.31 1.98
N VAL A 183 -7.43 -18.32 1.13
CA VAL A 183 -8.71 -17.85 0.59
C VAL A 183 -8.70 -17.95 -0.94
N THR A 184 -9.77 -18.53 -1.48
CA THR A 184 -10.05 -18.49 -2.92
C THR A 184 -11.13 -17.46 -3.16
N VAL A 185 -10.85 -16.50 -4.02
CA VAL A 185 -11.77 -15.41 -4.37
C VAL A 185 -11.97 -15.33 -5.88
N GLN A 186 -13.10 -14.74 -6.26
CA GLN A 186 -13.43 -14.41 -7.65
C GLN A 186 -13.81 -12.94 -7.73
N GLY A 187 -13.16 -12.19 -8.62
CA GLY A 187 -13.48 -10.78 -8.86
C GLY A 187 -12.83 -10.23 -10.12
N PRO A 188 -13.33 -9.09 -10.61
CA PRO A 188 -12.70 -8.38 -11.72
C PRO A 188 -11.43 -7.68 -11.25
N LYS A 189 -10.42 -7.65 -12.12
CA LYS A 189 -9.20 -6.89 -11.90
C LYS A 189 -9.41 -5.42 -12.28
N THR A 190 -8.81 -4.52 -11.54
CA THR A 190 -8.57 -3.12 -11.93
C THR A 190 -7.15 -2.69 -11.55
N THR A 191 -6.68 -1.62 -12.17
CA THR A 191 -5.43 -0.96 -11.76
C THR A 191 -5.75 0.48 -11.37
N TYR A 192 -5.67 0.78 -10.06
CA TYR A 192 -5.96 2.10 -9.51
C TYR A 192 -4.67 2.73 -8.98
N ASN A 193 -4.29 3.90 -9.50
CA ASN A 193 -3.06 4.62 -9.12
C ASN A 193 -1.81 3.73 -9.11
N GLY A 194 -1.68 2.83 -10.09
CA GLY A 194 -0.56 1.89 -10.19
C GLY A 194 -0.66 0.66 -9.29
N THR A 195 -1.67 0.57 -8.42
CA THR A 195 -1.94 -0.62 -7.61
C THR A 195 -2.88 -1.56 -8.35
N VAL A 196 -2.48 -2.81 -8.49
CA VAL A 196 -3.34 -3.86 -9.03
C VAL A 196 -4.28 -4.38 -7.95
N GLU A 197 -5.57 -4.40 -8.24
CA GLU A 197 -6.63 -4.79 -7.32
C GLU A 197 -7.58 -5.82 -7.93
N LEU A 198 -8.11 -6.74 -7.13
CA LEU A 198 -9.36 -7.43 -7.42
C LEU A 198 -10.47 -6.73 -6.64
N VAL A 199 -11.52 -6.31 -7.35
CA VAL A 199 -12.58 -5.45 -6.79
C VAL A 199 -13.84 -6.26 -6.51
N ASP A 200 -14.49 -5.95 -5.36
CA ASP A 200 -15.78 -6.54 -4.96
C ASP A 200 -15.82 -8.07 -5.11
N VAL A 201 -14.76 -8.70 -4.60
CA VAL A 201 -14.59 -10.14 -4.77
C VAL A 201 -15.64 -10.95 -4.01
N LYS A 202 -16.03 -12.07 -4.62
CA LYS A 202 -16.81 -13.12 -3.97
C LYS A 202 -15.87 -14.18 -3.41
N VAL A 203 -16.09 -14.56 -2.15
CA VAL A 203 -15.34 -15.65 -1.52
C VAL A 203 -15.90 -16.99 -1.98
N ILE A 204 -15.04 -17.82 -2.59
CA ILE A 204 -15.40 -19.17 -3.03
C ILE A 204 -15.08 -20.18 -1.93
N LYS A 205 -13.92 -20.03 -1.27
CA LYS A 205 -13.43 -20.99 -0.28
C LYS A 205 -12.54 -20.30 0.74
N VAL A 206 -12.65 -20.72 2.00
CA VAL A 206 -11.73 -20.35 3.09
C VAL A 206 -11.21 -21.63 3.72
N VAL A 207 -9.89 -21.77 3.77
CA VAL A 207 -9.22 -22.81 4.54
C VAL A 207 -8.54 -22.13 5.71
N LYS A 208 -8.98 -22.45 6.91
CA LYS A 208 -8.48 -21.81 8.13
C LYS A 208 -7.01 -22.13 8.37
N SER A 209 -6.25 -21.12 8.77
CA SER A 209 -4.86 -21.28 9.17
C SER A 209 -4.73 -22.25 10.34
N LEU A 210 -3.68 -23.05 10.30
CA LEU A 210 -3.27 -23.93 11.41
C LEU A 210 -2.55 -23.15 12.52
N VAL A 211 -2.13 -21.92 12.27
CA VAL A 211 -1.42 -21.05 13.22
C VAL A 211 -1.93 -19.62 13.15
N LYS A 212 -2.02 -18.98 14.31
CA LYS A 212 -2.42 -17.57 14.42
C LYS A 212 -1.59 -16.89 15.51
N ILE A 213 -1.18 -15.66 15.26
CA ILE A 213 -0.56 -14.81 16.29
C ILE A 213 -1.66 -14.24 17.17
N GLU A 214 -1.60 -14.50 18.46
CA GLU A 214 -2.53 -13.98 19.46
C GLU A 214 -1.99 -12.71 20.14
N GLU A 215 -0.66 -12.66 20.36
CA GLU A 215 0.05 -11.51 20.89
C GLU A 215 1.45 -11.42 20.26
N GLY A 216 1.96 -10.21 20.07
CA GLY A 216 3.34 -10.00 19.59
C GLY A 216 3.48 -10.03 18.06
N GLU A 217 2.43 -9.69 17.32
CA GLU A 217 2.51 -9.51 15.85
C GLU A 217 3.56 -8.45 15.47
N THR A 218 3.69 -7.41 16.30
CA THR A 218 4.78 -6.43 16.23
C THR A 218 5.38 -6.27 17.63
N VAL A 219 6.68 -6.54 17.76
CA VAL A 219 7.42 -6.42 19.02
C VAL A 219 8.56 -5.41 18.84
N ASN A 220 8.51 -4.33 19.60
CA ASN A 220 9.56 -3.30 19.59
C ASN A 220 10.45 -3.46 20.83
N ASN A 221 11.75 -3.46 20.63
CA ASN A 221 12.75 -3.58 21.67
C ASN A 221 13.58 -2.29 21.75
N ALA A 222 13.99 -1.91 22.97
CA ALA A 222 14.95 -0.85 23.15
C ALA A 222 16.35 -1.25 22.65
N ALA A 223 17.23 -0.28 22.45
CA ALA A 223 18.60 -0.52 21.98
C ALA A 223 19.38 -1.44 22.91
N ASP A 224 19.13 -1.42 24.23
CA ASP A 224 19.82 -2.29 25.22
C ASP A 224 19.49 -3.78 25.03
N GLY A 225 18.55 -4.12 24.16
CA GLY A 225 18.11 -5.50 23.92
C GLY A 225 17.17 -6.01 24.99
N GLY A 226 17.09 -7.34 25.11
CA GLY A 226 16.19 -7.99 26.05
C GLY A 226 15.50 -9.21 25.46
N LYS A 227 14.20 -9.35 25.71
CA LYS A 227 13.39 -10.45 25.20
C LYS A 227 12.27 -9.94 24.32
N ALA A 228 12.08 -10.60 23.16
CA ALA A 228 10.89 -10.46 22.34
C ALA A 228 10.03 -11.71 22.50
N VAL A 229 8.73 -11.55 22.73
CA VAL A 229 7.80 -12.65 22.96
C VAL A 229 6.68 -12.59 21.94
N VAL A 230 6.42 -13.73 21.30
CA VAL A 230 5.30 -13.93 20.38
C VAL A 230 4.46 -15.10 20.91
N LYS A 231 3.15 -14.89 21.02
CA LYS A 231 2.21 -15.92 21.45
C LYS A 231 1.33 -16.36 20.31
N LEU A 232 1.20 -17.66 20.14
CA LEU A 232 0.54 -18.30 19.00
C LEU A 232 -0.47 -19.33 19.48
N SER A 233 -1.63 -19.37 18.86
CA SER A 233 -2.49 -20.54 18.88
C SER A 233 -2.17 -21.42 17.67
N SER A 234 -2.17 -22.73 17.86
CA SER A 234 -1.92 -23.70 16.78
C SER A 234 -2.87 -24.86 16.81
N LYS A 235 -3.15 -25.43 15.64
CA LYS A 235 -4.00 -26.61 15.47
C LYS A 235 -3.23 -27.71 14.72
N GLY A 236 -3.12 -28.85 15.34
CA GLY A 236 -2.67 -30.07 14.67
C GLY A 236 -1.15 -30.30 14.58
N GLY A 237 -0.31 -29.45 15.12
CA GLY A 237 1.14 -29.63 15.06
C GLY A 237 1.93 -28.67 15.96
N ASN A 238 3.23 -28.95 16.08
CA ASN A 238 4.15 -28.06 16.79
C ASN A 238 4.48 -26.84 15.90
N VAL A 239 4.66 -25.69 16.54
CA VAL A 239 5.13 -24.47 15.87
C VAL A 239 6.61 -24.60 15.53
N SER A 240 6.93 -24.46 14.26
CA SER A 240 8.30 -24.32 13.76
C SER A 240 8.63 -22.84 13.61
N VAL A 241 9.82 -22.45 14.03
CA VAL A 241 10.33 -21.06 14.01
C VAL A 241 11.63 -21.00 13.23
N SER A 242 11.74 -20.03 12.35
CA SER A 242 12.98 -19.78 11.59
C SER A 242 13.41 -18.34 11.72
N VAL A 243 14.49 -18.07 12.46
CA VAL A 243 15.10 -16.72 12.49
C VAL A 243 15.83 -16.49 11.17
N PRO A 244 15.49 -15.41 10.42
CA PRO A 244 16.15 -15.10 9.16
C PRO A 244 17.66 -14.91 9.32
N GLU A 245 18.44 -15.34 8.34
CA GLU A 245 19.92 -15.34 8.40
C GLU A 245 20.48 -13.96 8.74
N LYS A 246 19.94 -12.91 8.10
CA LYS A 246 20.34 -11.50 8.36
C LYS A 246 20.10 -11.04 9.80
N ALA A 247 19.20 -11.68 10.53
CA ALA A 247 18.86 -11.31 11.90
C ALA A 247 19.61 -12.14 12.95
N LYS A 248 20.21 -13.26 12.60
CA LYS A 248 20.87 -14.18 13.54
C LYS A 248 22.01 -13.55 14.36
N SER A 249 22.60 -12.48 13.86
CA SER A 249 23.64 -11.73 14.59
C SER A 249 23.10 -10.98 15.82
N TRP A 250 21.77 -10.77 15.91
CA TRP A 250 21.18 -9.99 16.99
C TRP A 250 19.89 -10.57 17.57
N LEU A 251 19.27 -11.52 16.88
CA LEU A 251 18.05 -12.19 17.30
C LEU A 251 18.30 -13.70 17.32
N SER A 252 18.06 -14.33 18.46
CA SER A 252 18.16 -15.78 18.60
C SER A 252 16.95 -16.33 19.34
N LEU A 253 16.56 -17.55 19.00
CA LEU A 253 15.51 -18.26 19.74
C LEU A 253 16.04 -18.58 21.14
N ASP A 254 15.36 -18.10 22.18
CA ASP A 254 15.66 -18.35 23.59
C ASP A 254 14.90 -19.55 24.13
N GLY A 255 13.66 -19.75 23.69
CA GLY A 255 12.86 -20.90 24.05
C GLY A 255 11.45 -20.91 23.50
N ILE A 256 10.85 -22.08 23.56
CA ILE A 256 9.42 -22.32 23.25
C ILE A 256 8.81 -22.99 24.46
N SER A 257 7.69 -22.45 24.94
CA SER A 257 6.92 -22.99 26.04
C SER A 257 5.42 -22.93 25.73
N THR A 258 4.60 -23.50 26.58
CA THR A 258 3.15 -23.45 26.48
C THR A 258 2.53 -22.84 27.73
N GLU A 259 1.46 -22.09 27.54
CA GLU A 259 0.61 -21.56 28.60
C GLU A 259 -0.87 -21.76 28.23
N LYS A 260 -1.79 -21.48 29.14
CA LYS A 260 -3.22 -21.48 28.85
C LYS A 260 -3.77 -20.07 28.79
N ASP A 261 -4.60 -19.78 27.80
CA ASP A 261 -5.34 -18.54 27.74
C ASP A 261 -6.46 -18.49 28.82
N LYS A 262 -7.17 -17.37 28.91
CA LYS A 262 -8.28 -17.19 29.84
C LYS A 262 -9.45 -18.14 29.62
N LYS A 263 -9.53 -18.79 28.47
CA LYS A 263 -10.56 -19.77 28.09
C LYS A 263 -10.09 -21.20 28.27
N GLY A 264 -8.82 -21.42 28.67
CA GLY A 264 -8.21 -22.72 28.89
C GLY A 264 -7.59 -23.33 27.62
N ASN A 265 -7.54 -22.61 26.51
CA ASN A 265 -6.88 -23.07 25.28
C ASN A 265 -5.36 -22.98 25.45
N GLU A 266 -4.66 -23.93 24.83
CA GLU A 266 -3.20 -23.94 24.81
C GLU A 266 -2.64 -22.89 23.87
N ILE A 267 -1.69 -22.09 24.36
CA ILE A 267 -0.98 -21.04 23.66
C ILE A 267 0.51 -21.38 23.64
N THR A 268 1.11 -21.41 22.48
CA THR A 268 2.56 -21.53 22.31
C THR A 268 3.21 -20.17 22.51
N VAL A 269 4.14 -20.07 23.43
CA VAL A 269 4.91 -18.85 23.74
C VAL A 269 6.32 -19.05 23.18
N VAL A 270 6.67 -18.22 22.20
CA VAL A 270 8.01 -18.19 21.59
C VAL A 270 8.74 -16.98 22.11
N THR A 271 9.88 -17.22 22.75
CA THR A 271 10.73 -16.17 23.32
C THR A 271 12.04 -16.08 22.52
N PHE A 272 12.41 -14.87 22.16
CA PHE A 272 13.67 -14.55 21.51
C PHE A 272 14.54 -13.73 22.45
N ALA A 273 15.84 -13.99 22.43
CA ALA A 273 16.85 -13.09 23.00
C ALA A 273 17.24 -12.06 21.92
N VAL A 274 17.18 -10.79 22.30
CA VAL A 274 17.53 -9.64 21.47
C VAL A 274 18.83 -9.04 22.00
N ALA A 275 19.90 -9.10 21.25
CA ALA A 275 21.20 -8.58 21.65
C ALA A 275 21.20 -7.04 21.67
N LYS A 276 22.07 -6.43 22.48
CA LYS A 276 22.27 -4.98 22.50
C LYS A 276 22.57 -4.45 21.11
N ASN A 277 22.01 -3.30 20.78
CA ASN A 277 22.22 -2.59 19.53
C ASN A 277 23.05 -1.33 19.76
N GLU A 278 24.23 -1.25 19.19
CA GLU A 278 25.11 -0.07 19.28
C GLU A 278 25.13 0.72 17.95
N LYS A 279 24.26 0.35 17.01
CA LYS A 279 24.14 0.94 15.68
C LYS A 279 22.75 1.60 15.49
N GLY A 280 22.39 1.81 14.23
CA GLY A 280 21.07 2.27 13.82
C GLY A 280 19.96 1.24 14.08
N PRO A 281 18.69 1.62 13.94
CA PRO A 281 17.55 0.75 14.18
C PRO A 281 17.52 -0.42 13.20
N ARG A 282 16.97 -1.56 13.64
CA ARG A 282 16.89 -2.79 12.84
C ARG A 282 15.58 -3.52 13.03
N MET A 283 15.18 -4.31 12.03
CA MET A 283 13.93 -5.03 12.01
C MET A 283 14.08 -6.32 11.22
N THR A 284 13.30 -7.32 11.56
CA THR A 284 13.13 -8.55 10.78
C THR A 284 11.71 -9.08 10.93
N GLU A 285 11.27 -9.81 9.93
CA GLU A 285 10.06 -10.64 10.02
C GLU A 285 10.49 -12.06 10.35
N VAL A 286 9.85 -12.65 11.36
CA VAL A 286 10.11 -14.01 11.80
C VAL A 286 8.91 -14.87 11.45
N PRO A 287 9.03 -15.86 10.56
CA PRO A 287 7.96 -16.77 10.21
C PRO A 287 7.80 -17.88 11.25
N PHE A 288 6.53 -18.22 11.52
CA PHE A 288 6.07 -19.31 12.36
C PHE A 288 5.20 -20.23 11.51
N SER A 289 5.55 -21.50 11.41
CA SER A 289 4.85 -22.46 10.57
C SER A 289 4.33 -23.65 11.38
N VAL A 290 3.16 -24.14 10.98
CA VAL A 290 2.56 -25.37 11.51
C VAL A 290 2.12 -26.22 10.33
N SER A 291 2.42 -27.53 10.40
CA SER A 291 2.00 -28.51 9.39
C SER A 291 1.10 -29.58 10.02
N SER A 292 0.03 -29.94 9.31
CA SER A 292 -0.86 -31.03 9.67
C SER A 292 -1.34 -31.74 8.40
N GLY A 293 -0.98 -32.99 8.22
CA GLY A 293 -1.20 -33.70 6.96
C GLY A 293 -0.48 -33.03 5.79
N SER A 294 -1.22 -32.69 4.75
CA SER A 294 -0.71 -31.96 3.58
C SER A 294 -0.81 -30.43 3.69
N GLN A 295 -1.44 -29.91 4.75
CA GLN A 295 -1.58 -28.46 4.95
C GLN A 295 -0.39 -27.92 5.75
N THR A 296 0.20 -26.83 5.27
CA THR A 296 1.13 -26.00 6.03
C THR A 296 0.58 -24.58 6.07
N SER A 297 0.57 -23.98 7.24
CA SER A 297 0.20 -22.58 7.44
C SER A 297 1.37 -21.82 8.04
N THR A 298 1.59 -20.61 7.58
CA THR A 298 2.66 -19.72 8.06
C THR A 298 2.09 -18.36 8.37
N VAL A 299 2.51 -17.79 9.50
CA VAL A 299 2.28 -16.38 9.88
C VAL A 299 3.61 -15.77 10.28
N SER A 300 3.76 -14.46 10.16
CA SER A 300 5.00 -13.76 10.50
C SER A 300 4.78 -12.69 11.55
N ALA A 301 5.72 -12.56 12.49
CA ALA A 301 5.76 -11.44 13.42
C ALA A 301 6.94 -10.51 13.07
N THR A 302 6.72 -9.21 13.20
CA THR A 302 7.75 -8.19 13.05
C THR A 302 8.45 -7.96 14.38
N ILE A 303 9.75 -8.19 14.43
CA ILE A 303 10.60 -7.87 15.58
C ILE A 303 11.52 -6.72 15.19
N SER A 304 11.40 -5.59 15.90
CA SER A 304 12.22 -4.40 15.69
C SER A 304 13.01 -4.04 16.93
N GLN A 305 14.07 -3.30 16.72
CA GLN A 305 14.91 -2.77 17.80
C GLN A 305 15.38 -1.36 17.49
N ASP A 306 15.25 -0.47 18.48
CA ASP A 306 15.77 0.89 18.37
C ASP A 306 17.28 0.92 18.21
N GLY A 307 17.78 1.97 17.56
CA GLY A 307 19.21 2.26 17.49
C GLY A 307 19.65 3.20 18.62
N VAL A 308 20.95 3.24 18.89
CA VAL A 308 21.59 4.29 19.72
C VAL A 308 21.96 5.51 18.89
N ILE A 309 22.05 5.37 17.56
CA ILE A 309 22.27 6.43 16.56
C ILE A 309 21.13 6.41 15.53
N GLY A 310 20.96 7.51 14.81
CA GLY A 310 19.82 7.72 13.91
C GLY A 310 18.54 8.04 14.66
N THR A 311 18.64 8.43 15.93
CA THR A 311 17.53 8.88 16.78
C THR A 311 17.44 10.40 16.77
N LYS A 312 16.37 10.95 17.33
CA LYS A 312 16.17 12.40 17.45
C LYS A 312 17.30 13.09 18.24
N ASP A 313 17.76 12.45 19.32
CA ASP A 313 18.74 13.01 20.23
C ASP A 313 20.18 12.66 19.84
N ASN A 314 20.35 11.73 18.91
CA ASN A 314 21.62 11.30 18.36
C ASN A 314 21.45 10.96 16.85
N PRO A 315 21.25 11.96 15.98
CA PRO A 315 21.09 11.74 14.55
C PRO A 315 22.30 11.05 13.91
N PHE A 316 22.08 10.37 12.79
CA PHE A 316 23.19 9.94 11.94
C PHE A 316 23.93 11.15 11.36
N THR A 317 25.25 11.08 11.24
CA THR A 317 25.98 11.92 10.28
C THR A 317 25.70 11.45 8.85
N THR A 318 26.11 12.24 7.85
CA THR A 318 25.92 11.86 6.44
C THR A 318 26.63 10.56 6.09
N GLU A 319 27.85 10.36 6.57
CA GLU A 319 28.65 9.15 6.35
C GLU A 319 27.97 7.93 7.00
N GLN A 320 27.47 8.10 8.23
CA GLN A 320 26.81 7.01 8.96
C GLN A 320 25.50 6.57 8.30
N VAL A 321 24.68 7.51 7.82
CA VAL A 321 23.43 7.14 7.13
C VAL A 321 23.67 6.49 5.79
N ILE A 322 24.75 6.90 5.07
CA ILE A 322 25.15 6.28 3.81
C ILE A 322 25.54 4.80 4.03
N GLU A 323 26.32 4.52 5.06
CA GLU A 323 26.67 3.13 5.40
C GLU A 323 25.44 2.34 5.87
N PHE A 324 24.59 2.95 6.70
CA PHE A 324 23.35 2.34 7.13
C PHE A 324 22.44 1.98 5.94
N ALA A 325 22.25 2.89 4.98
CA ALA A 325 21.43 2.64 3.79
C ALA A 325 21.98 1.49 2.92
N LYS A 326 23.31 1.39 2.80
CA LYS A 326 24.00 0.28 2.12
C LYS A 326 23.75 -1.06 2.84
N GLU A 327 23.88 -1.08 4.18
CA GLU A 327 23.65 -2.29 4.98
C GLU A 327 22.18 -2.78 4.86
N VAL A 328 21.20 -1.85 4.86
CA VAL A 328 19.79 -2.16 4.71
C VAL A 328 19.47 -2.67 3.30
N GLY A 329 20.05 -2.06 2.26
CA GLY A 329 19.90 -2.47 0.86
C GLY A 329 18.50 -2.26 0.27
N GLY A 330 17.68 -1.43 0.91
CA GLY A 330 16.33 -1.06 0.51
C GLY A 330 15.82 0.11 1.36
N ASP A 331 14.50 0.29 1.43
CA ASP A 331 13.92 1.31 2.33
C ASP A 331 14.23 0.97 3.79
N SER A 332 14.67 1.98 4.57
CA SER A 332 14.90 1.77 5.99
C SER A 332 13.63 1.27 6.69
N PRO A 333 13.75 0.37 7.68
CA PRO A 333 12.58 -0.28 8.31
C PRO A 333 11.68 0.74 9.04
N MET A 334 12.29 1.79 9.60
CA MET A 334 11.60 2.85 10.34
C MET A 334 12.17 4.22 9.96
N ASN A 335 11.51 5.28 10.43
CA ASN A 335 12.05 6.64 10.29
C ASN A 335 13.32 6.78 11.11
N ILE A 336 14.32 7.43 10.54
CA ILE A 336 15.60 7.76 11.19
C ILE A 336 15.82 9.27 11.11
N TYR A 337 16.75 9.75 11.95
CA TYR A 337 17.18 11.13 11.94
C TYR A 337 18.58 11.25 11.39
N VAL A 338 18.79 12.24 10.50
CA VAL A 338 20.08 12.50 9.84
C VAL A 338 20.39 13.98 9.96
N GLU A 339 21.54 14.33 10.48
CA GLU A 339 22.02 15.71 10.53
C GLU A 339 23.03 16.01 9.43
N GLY A 340 23.07 17.25 8.98
CA GLY A 340 24.06 17.73 8.02
C GLY A 340 23.88 19.20 7.70
N ILE A 341 24.76 19.71 6.85
CA ILE A 341 24.75 21.06 6.32
C ILE A 341 24.38 20.96 4.84
N ILE A 342 23.44 21.79 4.39
CA ILE A 342 23.08 21.85 2.96
C ILE A 342 24.30 22.26 2.15
N SER A 343 24.83 21.34 1.36
CA SER A 343 26.05 21.53 0.58
C SER A 343 25.77 21.92 -0.88
N LYS A 344 24.61 21.50 -1.42
CA LYS A 344 24.17 21.81 -2.78
C LYS A 344 22.64 21.75 -2.87
N ILE A 345 22.06 22.66 -3.62
CA ILE A 345 20.64 22.59 -4.00
C ILE A 345 20.58 22.37 -5.52
N GLU A 346 19.82 21.36 -5.95
CA GLU A 346 19.64 21.07 -7.37
C GLU A 346 18.88 22.19 -8.07
N LYS A 347 19.01 22.26 -9.40
CA LYS A 347 18.23 23.24 -10.19
C LYS A 347 16.73 22.99 -9.93
N ASN A 348 16.02 24.00 -9.47
CA ASN A 348 14.63 23.90 -8.99
C ASN A 348 14.43 23.00 -7.77
N GLY A 349 15.49 22.74 -7.01
CA GLY A 349 15.45 21.88 -5.81
C GLY A 349 14.98 22.58 -4.52
N THR A 350 14.78 23.91 -4.53
CA THR A 350 14.20 24.67 -3.42
C THR A 350 12.72 24.33 -3.26
N PHE A 351 12.15 24.61 -2.10
CA PHE A 351 10.70 24.48 -1.90
C PHE A 351 9.92 25.35 -2.89
N SER A 352 8.82 24.82 -3.38
CA SER A 352 7.87 25.54 -4.22
C SER A 352 6.44 25.28 -3.77
N ALA A 353 5.54 26.25 -3.94
CA ALA A 353 4.13 26.08 -3.59
C ALA A 353 3.45 24.97 -4.41
N GLN A 354 3.94 24.69 -5.62
CA GLN A 354 3.40 23.66 -6.50
C GLN A 354 3.59 22.24 -5.93
N TYR A 355 4.77 21.93 -5.41
CA TYR A 355 5.10 20.57 -4.94
C TYR A 355 5.14 20.47 -3.41
N GLY A 356 5.51 21.54 -2.72
CA GLY A 356 5.62 21.60 -1.27
C GLY A 356 6.79 20.81 -0.70
N ASN A 357 7.71 20.34 -1.55
CA ASN A 357 8.92 19.59 -1.17
C ASN A 357 10.17 20.21 -1.78
N ALA A 358 11.34 19.77 -1.33
CA ALA A 358 12.63 20.19 -1.82
C ALA A 358 13.57 19.02 -2.07
N THR A 359 14.58 19.22 -2.96
CA THR A 359 15.64 18.25 -3.24
C THR A 359 17.00 18.94 -3.15
N PHE A 360 17.85 18.45 -2.27
CA PHE A 360 19.14 19.04 -2.00
C PHE A 360 20.12 18.00 -1.44
N TRP A 361 21.40 18.33 -1.40
CA TRP A 361 22.45 17.50 -0.84
C TRP A 361 22.88 18.05 0.51
N ILE A 362 23.19 17.15 1.43
CA ILE A 362 23.81 17.49 2.71
C ILE A 362 25.14 16.75 2.88
N SER A 363 26.06 17.36 3.58
CA SER A 363 27.30 16.76 4.02
C SER A 363 27.65 17.19 5.46
N SER A 364 28.52 16.47 6.11
CA SER A 364 28.96 16.80 7.48
C SER A 364 29.76 18.08 7.58
N ASP A 365 30.49 18.42 6.52
CA ASP A 365 31.39 19.61 6.45
C ASP A 365 30.79 20.82 5.68
N GLY A 366 29.58 20.66 5.10
CA GLY A 366 28.92 21.70 4.30
C GLY A 366 29.46 21.86 2.87
N ASN A 367 30.39 21.02 2.44
CA ASN A 367 30.94 21.05 1.09
C ASN A 367 30.28 19.93 0.24
N TYR A 368 29.90 20.27 -0.99
CA TYR A 368 29.48 19.25 -1.96
C TYR A 368 30.73 18.63 -2.59
N ASN A 369 31.04 17.40 -2.22
CA ASN A 369 32.22 16.68 -2.62
C ASN A 369 32.08 15.93 -3.95
N ASN A 370 30.84 15.77 -4.43
CA ASN A 370 30.45 14.83 -5.51
C ASN A 370 30.95 13.40 -5.21
N ASP A 371 30.87 13.02 -3.94
CA ASP A 371 31.36 11.76 -3.39
C ASP A 371 30.22 11.06 -2.64
N LYS A 372 29.74 9.93 -3.18
CA LYS A 372 28.65 9.13 -2.63
C LYS A 372 28.94 8.48 -1.28
N SER A 373 30.12 8.63 -0.75
CA SER A 373 30.48 8.22 0.61
C SER A 373 30.39 9.36 1.63
N LYS A 374 30.16 10.59 1.17
CA LYS A 374 30.11 11.81 2.00
C LYS A 374 28.81 12.61 1.80
N ASP A 375 28.31 12.63 0.57
CA ASP A 375 27.16 13.43 0.19
C ASP A 375 25.89 12.57 0.24
N PHE A 376 24.91 12.97 1.06
CA PHE A 376 23.62 12.32 1.18
C PHE A 376 22.53 13.18 0.50
N GLU A 377 21.67 12.56 -0.30
CA GLU A 377 20.61 13.27 -1.02
C GLU A 377 19.31 13.32 -0.22
N ALA A 378 18.87 14.53 0.11
CA ALA A 378 17.53 14.80 0.63
C ALA A 378 16.56 14.92 -0.56
N TYR A 379 16.03 13.78 -1.05
CA TYR A 379 15.17 13.72 -2.23
C TYR A 379 13.70 13.95 -1.88
N ARG A 380 13.11 15.01 -2.43
CA ARG A 380 11.69 15.37 -2.26
C ARG A 380 11.21 15.38 -0.80
N VAL A 381 12.00 15.97 0.07
CA VAL A 381 11.66 16.08 1.49
C VAL A 381 10.60 17.16 1.72
N LEU A 382 9.69 16.91 2.65
CA LEU A 382 8.68 17.86 3.08
C LEU A 382 9.28 18.89 4.05
N TYR A 383 8.53 19.93 4.31
CA TYR A 383 8.91 20.99 5.26
C TYR A 383 8.72 20.53 6.71
N LEU A 384 8.97 21.43 7.65
CA LEU A 384 8.83 21.22 9.10
C LEU A 384 7.48 20.56 9.46
N ASN A 385 7.49 19.70 10.48
CA ASN A 385 6.31 18.96 10.94
C ASN A 385 5.67 18.04 9.89
N ASN A 386 6.46 17.54 8.93
CA ASN A 386 5.98 16.68 7.85
C ASN A 386 4.84 17.33 7.04
N LYS A 387 4.92 18.64 6.83
CA LYS A 387 3.94 19.41 6.06
C LYS A 387 4.50 19.82 4.72
N LYS A 388 3.64 20.07 3.75
CA LYS A 388 4.03 20.74 2.52
C LYS A 388 4.48 22.17 2.85
N TRP A 389 5.54 22.62 2.20
CA TRP A 389 5.95 24.02 2.26
C TRP A 389 4.88 24.88 1.57
N VAL A 390 4.61 26.05 2.14
CA VAL A 390 3.72 27.06 1.59
C VAL A 390 4.44 28.41 1.51
N GLU A 391 4.00 29.26 0.61
CA GLU A 391 4.55 30.60 0.46
C GLU A 391 4.46 31.39 1.77
N GLY A 392 5.57 32.06 2.13
CA GLY A 392 5.73 32.74 3.42
C GLY A 392 6.50 31.97 4.48
N ASN A 393 6.71 30.66 4.28
CA ASN A 393 7.63 29.89 5.11
C ASN A 393 9.09 30.17 4.73
N ASP A 394 10.02 29.96 5.68
CA ASP A 394 11.46 30.08 5.42
C ASP A 394 11.87 29.15 4.25
N GLN A 395 12.73 29.63 3.39
CA GLN A 395 13.34 28.85 2.30
C GLN A 395 14.69 28.29 2.75
N ILE A 396 15.08 27.16 2.15
CA ILE A 396 16.42 26.57 2.38
C ILE A 396 17.50 27.27 1.55
N ALA A 397 18.70 27.31 2.09
CA ALA A 397 19.90 27.82 1.42
C ALA A 397 21.10 26.91 1.66
N VAL A 398 22.10 26.97 0.75
CA VAL A 398 23.39 26.32 0.98
C VAL A 398 24.03 26.94 2.22
N GLY A 399 24.54 26.08 3.10
CA GLY A 399 25.10 26.44 4.42
C GLY A 399 24.10 26.28 5.58
N ASP A 400 22.80 26.06 5.31
CA ASP A 400 21.84 25.80 6.37
C ASP A 400 22.08 24.48 7.05
N LYS A 401 21.97 24.47 8.39
CA LYS A 401 22.01 23.23 9.19
C LYS A 401 20.64 22.60 9.24
N VAL A 402 20.55 21.34 8.89
CA VAL A 402 19.29 20.59 8.91
C VAL A 402 19.41 19.27 9.67
N ILE A 403 18.31 18.87 10.30
CA ILE A 403 18.06 17.51 10.71
C ILE A 403 16.88 17.02 9.89
N LEU A 404 17.08 15.95 9.13
CA LEU A 404 16.03 15.27 8.39
C LEU A 404 15.44 14.16 9.25
N CYS A 405 14.15 13.89 9.12
CA CYS A 405 13.50 12.72 9.70
C CYS A 405 12.73 11.99 8.61
N GLY A 406 12.85 10.68 8.53
CA GLY A 406 12.12 9.88 7.57
C GLY A 406 12.81 8.60 7.17
N LYS A 407 12.28 7.96 6.14
CA LYS A 407 12.88 6.76 5.56
C LYS A 407 14.00 7.11 4.58
N THR A 408 15.04 6.26 4.56
CA THR A 408 16.16 6.34 3.62
C THR A 408 16.22 5.08 2.78
N THR A 409 16.84 5.17 1.61
CA THR A 409 17.01 4.06 0.68
C THR A 409 18.31 4.21 -0.12
N MET A 410 18.66 3.17 -0.87
CA MET A 410 19.67 3.23 -1.91
C MET A 410 18.99 3.33 -3.27
N TYR A 411 19.08 4.48 -3.94
CA TYR A 411 18.71 4.59 -5.35
C TYR A 411 19.95 4.39 -6.23
N LYS A 412 20.03 3.25 -6.90
CA LYS A 412 21.24 2.82 -7.62
C LYS A 412 22.44 2.78 -6.68
N THR A 413 23.29 3.79 -6.73
CA THR A 413 24.51 3.91 -5.90
C THR A 413 24.48 5.12 -4.97
N THR A 414 23.38 5.85 -4.91
CA THR A 414 23.20 7.05 -4.08
C THR A 414 22.33 6.71 -2.88
N ALA A 415 22.79 7.06 -1.69
CA ALA A 415 21.96 7.02 -0.50
C ALA A 415 21.10 8.28 -0.45
N GLU A 416 19.78 8.11 -0.34
CA GLU A 416 18.84 9.22 -0.37
C GLU A 416 17.64 9.00 0.55
N THR A 417 16.84 10.05 0.77
CA THR A 417 15.55 9.90 1.43
C THR A 417 14.52 9.29 0.48
N VAL A 418 13.64 8.43 1.00
CA VAL A 418 12.54 7.88 0.22
C VAL A 418 11.55 8.99 -0.12
N SER A 419 11.24 9.18 -1.40
CA SER A 419 10.33 10.22 -1.90
C SER A 419 9.01 10.25 -1.12
N GLY A 420 8.67 11.42 -0.57
CA GLY A 420 7.43 11.65 0.18
C GLY A 420 7.34 10.97 1.55
N LYS A 421 8.42 10.31 2.02
CA LYS A 421 8.49 9.64 3.33
C LYS A 421 9.55 10.27 4.25
N ALA A 422 9.97 11.51 3.97
CA ALA A 422 10.91 12.26 4.78
C ALA A 422 10.57 13.75 4.81
N TRP A 423 11.00 14.42 5.86
CA TRP A 423 10.80 15.85 6.07
C TRP A 423 11.98 16.48 6.81
N ILE A 424 12.07 17.81 6.74
CA ILE A 424 12.99 18.56 7.60
C ILE A 424 12.43 18.57 9.02
N TYR A 425 13.10 17.91 9.96
CA TYR A 425 12.75 17.93 11.38
C TYR A 425 13.21 19.24 12.04
N SER A 426 14.43 19.70 11.69
CA SER A 426 14.98 20.96 12.18
C SER A 426 15.66 21.71 11.04
N HIS A 427 15.42 23.03 10.96
CA HIS A 427 16.06 23.95 10.02
C HIS A 427 16.70 25.10 10.81
N ASN A 428 18.04 25.17 10.83
CA ASN A 428 18.79 26.14 11.61
C ASN A 428 18.34 26.24 13.08
N GLY A 429 18.03 25.06 13.69
CA GLY A 429 17.56 24.96 15.06
C GLY A 429 16.05 25.17 15.25
N LYS A 430 15.31 25.62 14.25
CA LYS A 430 13.83 25.71 14.31
C LYS A 430 13.20 24.35 14.00
N THR A 431 12.24 23.92 14.83
CA THR A 431 11.50 22.64 14.66
C THR A 431 10.01 22.85 14.37
N LYS A 432 9.57 24.10 14.35
CA LYS A 432 8.17 24.55 14.11
C LYS A 432 8.14 25.76 13.22
#